data_eb691aa8715413759b52fbd3a4d2beb7
#
_entry.id   eb691aa8715413759b52fbd3a4d2beb7
#
_cell.length_a   1.000
_cell.length_b   1.000
_cell.length_c   1.000
_cell.angle_alpha   90.00
_cell.angle_beta   90.00
_cell.angle_gamma   90.00
#
_symmetry.space_group_name_H-M   'P 1'
#
loop_
_entity.id
_entity.type
_entity.pdbx_description
1 polymer ?
#
loop_
_entity_poly.entity_id
_entity_poly.type
_entity_poly.pdbx_seq_one_letter_code
_entity_poly.pdbx_strand_id
1 'polypeptide(L)'
;MTNGINTRELILQILLEIEEEGKHSHIAIRNALSKYQFLPRQERAFITRVCEGTLEYRILIDYIIDSYSKVSVDKMKPVIREILRSAVYQIRFMDSVPDSAVCNEAVKLAQRKGFYSLKPFVNGVLRTIAREWKNLKLPSSCLLYTSPSPRDRSLS
;
A
#
# COMPACT_ATOMS: atom_id res chain seq x y z
N MET A 1 -20.24 -3.94 -10.61
CA MET A 1 -18.99 -4.10 -11.27
C MET A 1 -18.46 -2.77 -11.78
N THR A 2 -17.19 -2.60 -11.78
CA THR A 2 -16.60 -1.29 -11.99
C THR A 2 -16.14 -1.07 -13.43
N ASN A 3 -16.77 -1.72 -14.37
CA ASN A 3 -16.46 -1.56 -15.79
C ASN A 3 -15.01 -1.84 -16.12
N GLY A 4 -14.46 -2.85 -15.45
CA GLY A 4 -13.10 -3.26 -15.71
C GLY A 4 -12.04 -2.49 -14.97
N ILE A 5 -12.44 -1.48 -14.21
CA ILE A 5 -11.45 -0.73 -13.43
C ILE A 5 -11.17 -1.49 -12.15
N ASN A 6 -9.89 -1.82 -11.97
CA ASN A 6 -9.46 -2.52 -10.78
C ASN A 6 -9.07 -1.49 -9.72
N THR A 7 -9.70 -1.60 -8.55
CA THR A 7 -9.47 -0.64 -7.48
C THR A 7 -8.00 -0.58 -7.06
N ARG A 8 -7.36 -1.73 -6.95
CA ARG A 8 -5.96 -1.75 -6.52
C ARG A 8 -5.03 -1.25 -7.60
N GLU A 9 -5.40 -1.44 -8.85
CA GLU A 9 -4.61 -0.88 -9.94
C GLU A 9 -4.69 0.65 -9.93
N LEU A 10 -5.87 1.18 -9.63
CA LEU A 10 -6.03 2.63 -9.54
C LEU A 10 -5.23 3.19 -8.37
N ILE A 11 -5.22 2.49 -7.23
CA ILE A 11 -4.37 2.89 -6.11
C ILE A 11 -2.92 2.96 -6.54
N LEU A 12 -2.45 1.93 -7.24
CA LEU A 12 -1.07 1.91 -7.72
C LEU A 12 -0.78 3.10 -8.61
N GLN A 13 -1.68 3.40 -9.53
CA GLN A 13 -1.48 4.50 -10.45
C GLN A 13 -1.38 5.83 -9.70
N ILE A 14 -2.26 6.04 -8.73
CA ILE A 14 -2.22 7.27 -7.93
C ILE A 14 -0.91 7.39 -7.17
N LEU A 15 -0.47 6.30 -6.54
CA LEU A 15 0.78 6.33 -5.77
C LEU A 15 1.98 6.59 -6.66
N LEU A 16 1.98 6.03 -7.86
CA LEU A 16 3.07 6.26 -8.80
C LEU A 16 3.10 7.72 -9.25
N GLU A 17 1.95 8.31 -9.49
CA GLU A 17 1.90 9.72 -9.88
C GLU A 17 2.42 10.62 -8.77
N ILE A 18 2.04 10.32 -7.54
CA ILE A 18 2.49 11.11 -6.40
C ILE A 18 4.00 11.04 -6.25
N GLU A 19 4.54 9.84 -6.36
CA GLU A 19 5.99 9.66 -6.21
C GLU A 19 6.75 10.39 -7.31
N GLU A 20 6.26 10.29 -8.53
CA GLU A 20 6.94 10.88 -9.66
C GLU A 20 6.89 12.39 -9.64
N GLU A 21 5.75 12.95 -9.29
CA GLU A 21 5.54 14.38 -9.35
C GLU A 21 5.87 15.11 -8.06
N GLY A 22 6.02 14.40 -6.98
CA GLY A 22 6.32 15.00 -5.70
C GLY A 22 5.22 15.89 -5.17
N LYS A 23 3.99 15.68 -5.60
CA LYS A 23 2.88 16.53 -5.22
C LYS A 23 2.35 16.18 -3.85
N HIS A 24 1.64 17.12 -3.26
CA HIS A 24 0.96 16.90 -1.99
C HIS A 24 -0.06 15.79 -2.15
N SER A 25 0.00 14.83 -1.26
CA SER A 25 -0.79 13.62 -1.38
C SER A 25 -2.30 13.89 -1.42
N HIS A 26 -2.78 14.79 -0.58
CA HIS A 26 -4.23 15.04 -0.52
C HIS A 26 -4.75 15.62 -1.83
N ILE A 27 -4.00 16.53 -2.41
CA ILE A 27 -4.42 17.16 -3.66
C ILE A 27 -4.37 16.16 -4.79
N ALA A 28 -3.29 15.37 -4.85
CA ALA A 28 -3.14 14.38 -5.91
C ALA A 28 -4.23 13.31 -5.85
N ILE A 29 -4.53 12.84 -4.65
CA ILE A 29 -5.57 11.83 -4.47
C ILE A 29 -6.92 12.40 -4.86
N ARG A 30 -7.23 13.61 -4.41
CA ARG A 30 -8.51 14.24 -4.74
C ARG A 30 -8.66 14.45 -6.24
N ASN A 31 -7.59 14.92 -6.88
CA ASN A 31 -7.63 15.15 -8.32
C ASN A 31 -7.83 13.85 -9.08
N ALA A 32 -7.15 12.80 -8.67
CA ALA A 32 -7.30 11.51 -9.31
C ALA A 32 -8.71 10.98 -9.17
N LEU A 33 -9.26 11.08 -7.95
CA LEU A 33 -10.59 10.54 -7.70
C LEU A 33 -11.68 11.34 -8.37
N SER A 34 -11.43 12.61 -8.67
CA SER A 34 -12.44 13.41 -9.36
C SER A 34 -12.78 12.86 -10.74
N LYS A 35 -11.86 12.10 -11.32
CA LYS A 35 -12.08 11.46 -12.62
C LYS A 35 -12.92 10.20 -12.51
N TYR A 36 -13.12 9.70 -11.31
CA TYR A 36 -13.75 8.39 -11.09
C TYR A 36 -14.95 8.50 -10.17
N GLN A 37 -15.72 9.57 -10.34
CA GLN A 37 -16.89 9.78 -9.49
C GLN A 37 -17.97 8.75 -9.72
N PHE A 38 -17.93 8.06 -10.85
CA PHE A 38 -18.87 6.99 -11.12
C PHE A 38 -18.62 5.74 -10.28
N LEU A 39 -17.48 5.66 -9.61
CA LEU A 39 -17.21 4.52 -8.75
C LEU A 39 -18.10 4.55 -7.51
N PRO A 40 -18.51 3.38 -7.01
CA PRO A 40 -19.26 3.33 -5.78
C PRO A 40 -18.52 4.02 -4.63
N ARG A 41 -19.29 4.57 -3.71
CA ARG A 41 -18.73 5.30 -2.60
C ARG A 41 -17.73 4.44 -1.80
N GLN A 42 -18.06 3.17 -1.59
CA GLN A 42 -17.19 2.29 -0.83
C GLN A 42 -15.84 2.11 -1.49
N GLU A 43 -15.83 2.02 -2.82
CA GLU A 43 -14.57 1.86 -3.53
C GLU A 43 -13.74 3.13 -3.46
N ARG A 44 -14.39 4.29 -3.61
CA ARG A 44 -13.66 5.55 -3.49
C ARG A 44 -13.09 5.72 -2.08
N ALA A 45 -13.85 5.33 -1.07
CA ALA A 45 -13.37 5.41 0.31
C ALA A 45 -12.18 4.48 0.53
N PHE A 46 -12.23 3.28 -0.03
CA PHE A 46 -11.12 2.35 0.08
C PHE A 46 -9.87 2.90 -0.58
N ILE A 47 -10.01 3.45 -1.79
CA ILE A 47 -8.88 4.03 -2.51
C ILE A 47 -8.26 5.16 -1.70
N THR A 48 -9.10 6.05 -1.21
CA THR A 48 -8.62 7.20 -0.44
C THR A 48 -7.88 6.72 0.81
N ARG A 49 -8.46 5.76 1.52
CA ARG A 49 -7.85 5.29 2.75
C ARG A 49 -6.49 4.64 2.50
N VAL A 50 -6.41 3.78 1.48
CA VAL A 50 -5.15 3.09 1.22
C VAL A 50 -4.10 4.07 0.74
N CYS A 51 -4.47 4.99 -0.16
CA CYS A 51 -3.49 5.95 -0.66
C CYS A 51 -2.99 6.87 0.44
N GLU A 52 -3.91 7.45 1.21
CA GLU A 52 -3.51 8.37 2.28
C GLU A 52 -2.72 7.66 3.36
N GLY A 53 -3.17 6.46 3.74
CA GLY A 53 -2.49 5.72 4.78
C GLY A 53 -1.10 5.26 4.35
N THR A 54 -0.97 4.82 3.12
CA THR A 54 0.33 4.39 2.60
C THR A 54 1.33 5.54 2.64
N LEU A 55 0.88 6.74 2.28
CA LEU A 55 1.75 7.90 2.30
C LEU A 55 2.05 8.36 3.72
N GLU A 56 1.05 8.33 4.58
CA GLU A 56 1.22 8.77 5.96
C GLU A 56 2.21 7.88 6.72
N TYR A 57 2.13 6.58 6.51
CA TYR A 57 2.95 5.63 7.24
C TYR A 57 4.11 5.08 6.41
N ARG A 58 4.54 5.84 5.41
CA ARG A 58 5.55 5.34 4.47
C ARG A 58 6.84 4.92 5.16
N ILE A 59 7.30 5.69 6.14
CA ILE A 59 8.56 5.36 6.82
C ILE A 59 8.44 4.02 7.54
N LEU A 60 7.34 3.82 8.25
CA LEU A 60 7.11 2.55 8.93
C LEU A 60 6.97 1.41 7.94
N ILE A 61 6.21 1.63 6.87
CA ILE A 61 5.98 0.61 5.86
C ILE A 61 7.30 0.20 5.21
N ASP A 62 8.13 1.17 4.86
CA ASP A 62 9.42 0.88 4.24
C ASP A 62 10.32 0.10 5.19
N TYR A 63 10.28 0.44 6.47
CA TYR A 63 11.05 -0.31 7.45
C TYR A 63 10.58 -1.77 7.52
N ILE A 64 9.28 -1.99 7.50
CA ILE A 64 8.74 -3.34 7.53
C ILE A 64 9.18 -4.12 6.28
N ILE A 65 9.07 -3.49 5.12
CA ILE A 65 9.46 -4.16 3.88
C ILE A 65 10.95 -4.49 3.91
N ASP A 66 11.78 -3.54 4.30
CA ASP A 66 13.22 -3.76 4.33
C ASP A 66 13.61 -4.85 5.32
N SER A 67 12.82 -5.03 6.36
CA SER A 67 13.11 -6.06 7.36
C SER A 67 12.92 -7.47 6.81
N TYR A 68 12.10 -7.63 5.78
CA TYR A 68 11.75 -8.95 5.26
C TYR A 68 12.08 -9.13 3.79
N SER A 69 12.66 -8.13 3.16
CA SER A 69 13.00 -8.18 1.74
C SER A 69 14.51 -8.23 1.57
N LYS A 70 14.97 -9.02 0.61
CA LYS A 70 16.38 -9.06 0.28
C LYS A 70 16.80 -7.84 -0.52
N VAL A 71 15.84 -7.16 -1.13
CA VAL A 71 16.09 -5.97 -1.94
C VAL A 71 15.59 -4.77 -1.17
N SER A 72 16.44 -3.76 -1.04
CA SER A 72 16.05 -2.53 -0.37
C SER A 72 14.93 -1.83 -1.14
N VAL A 73 14.01 -1.22 -0.42
CA VAL A 73 12.91 -0.48 -1.01
C VAL A 73 13.43 0.53 -2.03
N ASP A 74 14.52 1.21 -1.69
CA ASP A 74 15.10 2.23 -2.57
C ASP A 74 15.54 1.68 -3.90
N LYS A 75 15.87 0.40 -3.96
CA LYS A 75 16.40 -0.21 -5.18
C LYS A 75 15.35 -0.94 -5.99
N MET A 76 14.14 -0.95 -5.51
CA MET A 76 13.05 -1.61 -6.23
C MET A 76 12.56 -0.77 -7.39
N LYS A 77 12.02 -1.43 -8.41
CA LYS A 77 11.31 -0.72 -9.46
C LYS A 77 10.12 0.01 -8.83
N PRO A 78 9.83 1.23 -9.27
CA PRO A 78 8.73 1.99 -8.66
C PRO A 78 7.41 1.23 -8.62
N VAL A 79 7.07 0.49 -9.67
CA VAL A 79 5.82 -0.26 -9.69
C VAL A 79 5.80 -1.29 -8.57
N ILE A 80 6.88 -2.05 -8.43
CA ILE A 80 6.96 -3.08 -7.40
C ILE A 80 6.94 -2.44 -6.02
N ARG A 81 7.68 -1.36 -5.86
CA ARG A 81 7.75 -0.66 -4.58
C ARG A 81 6.37 -0.22 -4.12
N GLU A 82 5.60 0.41 -5.01
CA GLU A 82 4.29 0.90 -4.62
C GLU A 82 3.27 -0.23 -4.42
N ILE A 83 3.39 -1.31 -5.18
CA ILE A 83 2.56 -2.48 -4.93
C ILE A 83 2.80 -3.00 -3.52
N LEU A 84 4.07 -3.14 -3.13
CA LEU A 84 4.40 -3.64 -1.80
C LEU A 84 3.96 -2.68 -0.71
N ARG A 85 4.19 -1.38 -0.91
CA ARG A 85 3.81 -0.39 0.09
C ARG A 85 2.31 -0.41 0.37
N SER A 86 1.50 -0.40 -0.68
CA SER A 86 0.05 -0.38 -0.50
C SER A 86 -0.45 -1.68 0.10
N ALA A 87 0.16 -2.79 -0.28
CA ALA A 87 -0.22 -4.08 0.28
C ALA A 87 0.11 -4.17 1.76
N VAL A 88 1.29 -3.71 2.16
CA VAL A 88 1.69 -3.72 3.56
C VAL A 88 0.76 -2.84 4.39
N TYR A 89 0.35 -1.71 3.85
CA TYR A 89 -0.61 -0.88 4.56
C TYR A 89 -1.87 -1.67 4.85
N GLN A 90 -2.39 -2.38 3.87
CA GLN A 90 -3.60 -3.16 4.06
C GLN A 90 -3.41 -4.27 5.08
N ILE A 91 -2.28 -4.97 5.00
CA ILE A 91 -2.02 -6.07 5.94
C ILE A 91 -1.97 -5.56 7.37
N ARG A 92 -1.30 -4.44 7.58
CA ARG A 92 -1.06 -3.95 8.93
C ARG A 92 -2.23 -3.16 9.51
N PHE A 93 -2.94 -2.42 8.68
CA PHE A 93 -3.92 -1.47 9.19
C PHE A 93 -5.37 -1.77 8.84
N MET A 94 -5.62 -2.75 7.98
CA MET A 94 -6.98 -2.99 7.52
C MET A 94 -7.40 -4.43 7.79
N ASP A 95 -7.90 -4.65 8.98
CA ASP A 95 -8.29 -6.01 9.40
C ASP A 95 -9.40 -6.59 8.54
N SER A 96 -10.22 -5.74 7.93
CA SER A 96 -11.34 -6.22 7.14
C SER A 96 -10.92 -6.86 5.83
N VAL A 97 -9.67 -6.67 5.42
CA VAL A 97 -9.16 -7.28 4.19
C VAL A 97 -8.30 -8.47 4.57
N PRO A 98 -8.69 -9.68 4.19
CA PRO A 98 -7.87 -10.86 4.53
C PRO A 98 -6.47 -10.77 3.93
N ASP A 99 -5.47 -11.19 4.69
CA ASP A 99 -4.09 -11.14 4.22
C ASP A 99 -3.90 -11.90 2.91
N SER A 100 -4.57 -13.05 2.78
CA SER A 100 -4.42 -13.84 1.56
C SER A 100 -4.95 -13.08 0.35
N ALA A 101 -6.03 -12.31 0.53
CA ALA A 101 -6.56 -11.52 -0.56
C ALA A 101 -5.59 -10.40 -0.95
N VAL A 102 -4.98 -9.75 0.04
CA VAL A 102 -4.00 -8.70 -0.24
C VAL A 102 -2.83 -9.27 -1.04
N CYS A 103 -2.30 -10.40 -0.59
CA CYS A 103 -1.16 -11.02 -1.27
C CYS A 103 -1.51 -11.43 -2.69
N ASN A 104 -2.66 -12.08 -2.87
CA ASN A 104 -3.08 -12.53 -4.19
C ASN A 104 -3.26 -11.37 -5.16
N GLU A 105 -3.90 -10.30 -4.70
CA GLU A 105 -4.14 -9.15 -5.56
C GLU A 105 -2.83 -8.44 -5.92
N ALA A 106 -1.90 -8.37 -4.98
CA ALA A 106 -0.60 -7.76 -5.26
C ALA A 106 0.16 -8.54 -6.34
N VAL A 107 0.13 -9.87 -6.25
CA VAL A 107 0.79 -10.72 -7.23
C VAL A 107 0.16 -10.55 -8.61
N LYS A 108 -1.17 -10.52 -8.66
CA LYS A 108 -1.87 -10.32 -9.92
C LYS A 108 -1.53 -8.96 -10.52
N LEU A 109 -1.41 -7.95 -9.67
CA LEU A 109 -1.10 -6.61 -10.13
C LEU A 109 0.31 -6.54 -10.71
N ALA A 110 1.28 -7.20 -10.06
CA ALA A 110 2.63 -7.25 -10.58
C ALA A 110 2.66 -7.88 -11.96
N GLN A 111 1.92 -8.99 -12.12
CA GLN A 111 1.84 -9.65 -13.42
C GLN A 111 1.21 -8.74 -14.48
N ARG A 112 0.12 -8.09 -14.11
CA ARG A 112 -0.60 -7.21 -15.03
C ARG A 112 0.26 -6.05 -15.51
N LYS A 113 1.18 -5.61 -14.67
CA LYS A 113 2.07 -4.50 -15.01
C LYS A 113 3.36 -4.93 -15.67
N GLY A 114 3.45 -6.18 -16.07
CA GLY A 114 4.61 -6.65 -16.83
C GLY A 114 5.74 -7.21 -16.00
N PHE A 115 5.52 -7.44 -14.72
CA PHE A 115 6.56 -7.95 -13.84
C PHE A 115 6.30 -9.40 -13.45
N TYR A 116 5.96 -10.21 -14.44
CA TYR A 116 5.65 -11.60 -14.21
C TYR A 116 6.75 -12.32 -13.44
N SER A 117 8.00 -12.07 -13.79
CA SER A 117 9.14 -12.75 -13.18
C SER A 117 9.32 -12.38 -11.71
N LEU A 118 8.72 -11.28 -11.26
CA LEU A 118 8.81 -10.84 -9.88
C LEU A 118 7.64 -11.29 -9.01
N LYS A 119 6.72 -12.08 -9.57
CA LYS A 119 5.60 -12.59 -8.79
C LYS A 119 6.05 -13.38 -7.57
N PRO A 120 7.02 -14.29 -7.68
CA PRO A 120 7.48 -15.00 -6.48
C PRO A 120 8.08 -14.06 -5.43
N PHE A 121 8.78 -13.04 -5.87
CA PHE A 121 9.36 -12.07 -4.95
C PHE A 121 8.26 -11.33 -4.19
N VAL A 122 7.27 -10.81 -4.90
CA VAL A 122 6.18 -10.07 -4.29
C VAL A 122 5.43 -10.98 -3.32
N ASN A 123 5.11 -12.19 -3.76
CA ASN A 123 4.38 -13.12 -2.92
C ASN A 123 5.18 -13.48 -1.67
N GLY A 124 6.46 -13.77 -1.83
CA GLY A 124 7.30 -14.18 -0.70
C GLY A 124 7.42 -13.09 0.35
N VAL A 125 7.69 -11.87 -0.09
CA VAL A 125 7.82 -10.75 0.84
C VAL A 125 6.51 -10.53 1.59
N LEU A 126 5.39 -10.48 0.87
CA LEU A 126 4.12 -10.17 1.50
C LEU A 126 3.63 -11.28 2.42
N ARG A 127 3.82 -12.55 2.04
CA ARG A 127 3.42 -13.64 2.91
C ARG A 127 4.23 -13.65 4.20
N THR A 128 5.51 -13.35 4.10
CA THR A 128 6.36 -13.28 5.27
C THR A 128 5.92 -12.12 6.17
N ILE A 129 5.66 -10.97 5.58
CA ILE A 129 5.21 -9.82 6.36
C ILE A 129 3.88 -10.14 7.06
N ALA A 130 2.94 -10.74 6.33
CA ALA A 130 1.63 -11.08 6.91
C ALA A 130 1.78 -11.97 8.13
N ARG A 131 2.74 -12.90 8.08
CA ARG A 131 2.96 -13.84 9.17
C ARG A 131 3.74 -13.25 10.33
N GLU A 132 4.68 -12.34 10.03
CA GLU A 132 5.70 -11.96 10.99
C GLU A 132 5.63 -10.52 11.51
N TRP A 133 4.85 -9.64 10.88
CA TRP A 133 4.98 -8.23 11.21
C TRP A 133 4.69 -7.93 12.69
N LYS A 134 3.86 -8.72 13.33
CA LYS A 134 3.52 -8.48 14.74
C LYS A 134 4.68 -8.75 15.67
N ASN A 135 5.66 -9.52 15.21
CA ASN A 135 6.83 -9.85 16.00
C ASN A 135 7.99 -8.89 15.77
N LEU A 136 7.84 -7.98 14.83
CA LEU A 136 8.92 -7.07 14.46
C LEU A 136 9.03 -5.94 15.46
N LYS A 137 10.24 -5.71 15.93
CA LYS A 137 10.52 -4.57 16.81
C LYS A 137 10.75 -3.33 15.97
N LEU A 138 10.04 -2.27 16.30
CA LEU A 138 10.17 -1.01 15.58
C LEU A 138 11.14 -0.09 16.29
N PRO A 139 12.04 0.58 15.55
CA PRO A 139 12.93 1.55 16.16
C PRO A 139 12.15 2.78 16.63
N SER A 140 12.75 3.53 17.54
CA SER A 140 12.10 4.70 18.09
C SER A 140 11.70 5.71 17.03
N SER A 141 12.51 5.86 16.00
CA SER A 141 12.20 6.81 14.94
C SER A 141 10.92 6.44 14.22
N CYS A 142 10.70 5.14 14.00
CA CYS A 142 9.45 4.71 13.38
C CYS A 142 8.28 4.90 14.31
N LEU A 143 8.49 4.68 15.60
CA LEU A 143 7.42 4.87 16.58
C LEU A 143 6.99 6.32 16.66
N LEU A 144 7.91 7.26 16.50
CA LEU A 144 7.56 8.66 16.49
C LEU A 144 6.62 8.99 15.35
N TYR A 145 6.86 8.39 14.19
CA TYR A 145 6.01 8.63 13.03
C TYR A 145 4.69 7.90 13.10
N THR A 146 4.66 6.79 13.84
CA THR A 146 3.45 5.99 13.96
C THR A 146 2.81 6.17 15.30
N SER A 147 3.29 7.13 16.07
CA SER A 147 2.73 7.46 17.35
C SER A 147 1.23 7.65 17.19
N PRO A 148 0.43 7.00 18.02
CA PRO A 148 -1.01 7.09 17.83
C PRO A 148 -1.45 8.52 18.04
N SER A 149 -2.13 9.01 17.05
CA SER A 149 -2.82 10.27 17.19
C SER A 149 -4.08 9.99 18.01
N PRO A 150 -4.69 11.01 18.54
CA PRO A 150 -5.99 10.80 19.20
C PRO A 150 -6.98 10.11 18.29
N ARG A 151 -6.88 10.37 17.02
CA ARG A 151 -7.75 9.74 16.05
C ARG A 151 -7.56 8.24 16.01
N ASP A 152 -6.32 7.80 16.03
CA ASP A 152 -6.06 6.36 15.98
C ASP A 152 -6.63 5.66 17.19
N ARG A 153 -6.48 6.27 18.34
CA ARG A 153 -6.99 5.68 19.56
C ARG A 153 -8.52 5.69 19.58
N SER A 154 -9.09 6.72 19.02
CA SER A 154 -10.54 6.82 19.03
C SER A 154 -11.19 5.81 18.09
N LEU A 155 -10.43 5.28 17.14
CA LEU A 155 -10.93 4.27 16.24
C LEU A 155 -11.04 2.92 16.88
N SER A 156 -10.34 2.73 17.94
CA SER A 156 -10.38 1.44 18.62
C SER A 156 -11.60 1.34 19.52
#